data_bb463faf6c6b7f651235e404b15051b9
#
_entry.id   bb463faf6c6b7f651235e404b15051b9
#
_cell.length_a   1.000
_cell.length_b   1.000
_cell.length_c   1.000
_cell.angle_alpha   90.00
_cell.angle_beta   90.00
_cell.angle_gamma   90.00
#
_symmetry.space_group_name_H-M   'P 1'
#
loop_
_entity.id
_entity.type
_entity.pdbx_description
1 polymer ?
#
loop_
_entity_poly.entity_id
_entity_poly.type
_entity_poly.pdbx_seq_one_letter_code
_entity_poly.pdbx_strand_id
1 'polypeptide(L)'
;MATAVYAGKADVIEVRVKRIADDIYEFDVTVRHTDEGWKHYADKWDVMAPDGTVLATRILAHPHVDEQPFTRSLAGVKIPGGIRKITVRAHDLVHGYGDKTVTIVVPR
;
A
#
# COMPACT_ATOMS: atom_id res chain seq x y z
N MET A 1 31.73 4.18 -7.25
CA MET A 1 30.56 4.88 -7.72
C MET A 1 29.46 4.81 -6.69
N ALA A 2 28.99 5.88 -6.32
CA ALA A 2 27.88 5.87 -5.42
C ALA A 2 26.68 5.35 -6.16
N THR A 3 26.14 4.32 -5.66
CA THR A 3 24.79 4.00 -6.03
C THR A 3 23.96 5.09 -5.41
N ALA A 4 23.40 5.87 -6.22
CA ALA A 4 22.50 6.85 -5.70
C ALA A 4 21.39 6.12 -5.00
N VAL A 5 21.28 6.37 -3.73
CA VAL A 5 20.07 6.01 -3.04
C VAL A 5 19.12 7.14 -3.33
N TYR A 6 18.35 6.97 -4.33
CA TYR A 6 17.37 7.97 -4.70
C TYR A 6 15.99 7.34 -4.61
N ALA A 7 15.02 8.18 -4.66
CA ALA A 7 13.66 7.73 -4.66
C ALA A 7 13.38 6.92 -5.91
N GLY A 8 13.14 5.67 -5.72
CA GLY A 8 12.67 4.77 -6.74
C GLY A 8 11.16 4.61 -6.63
N LYS A 9 10.69 3.43 -6.92
CA LYS A 9 9.29 3.08 -6.78
C LYS A 9 8.96 2.87 -5.30
N ALA A 10 7.69 3.05 -4.97
CA ALA A 10 7.21 2.81 -3.61
C ALA A 10 7.10 1.30 -3.35
N ASP A 11 7.67 0.85 -2.25
CA ASP A 11 7.67 -0.55 -1.85
C ASP A 11 6.68 -0.79 -0.71
N VAL A 12 5.83 -1.81 -0.85
CA VAL A 12 5.05 -2.32 0.27
C VAL A 12 5.92 -3.32 1.03
N ILE A 13 6.13 -3.06 2.32
CA ILE A 13 7.02 -3.89 3.15
C ILE A 13 6.25 -4.83 4.04
N GLU A 14 5.13 -4.38 4.58
CA GLU A 14 4.34 -5.16 5.51
C GLU A 14 2.88 -4.82 5.36
N VAL A 15 2.02 -5.83 5.48
CA VAL A 15 0.58 -5.67 5.49
C VAL A 15 0.03 -6.46 6.66
N ARG A 16 -0.76 -5.79 7.50
CA ARG A 16 -1.53 -6.44 8.56
C ARG A 16 -3.00 -6.24 8.26
N VAL A 17 -3.77 -7.31 8.37
CA VAL A 17 -5.20 -7.29 8.08
C VAL A 17 -5.95 -7.83 9.27
N LYS A 18 -7.00 -7.13 9.66
CA LYS A 18 -7.87 -7.52 10.75
C LYS A 18 -9.31 -7.54 10.26
N ARG A 19 -10.00 -8.64 10.49
CA ARG A 19 -11.43 -8.72 10.22
C ARG A 19 -12.18 -7.96 11.32
N ILE A 20 -13.05 -7.03 10.92
CA ILE A 20 -13.81 -6.22 11.88
C ILE A 20 -15.29 -6.67 11.93
N ALA A 21 -15.80 -7.11 10.79
CA ALA A 21 -17.18 -7.61 10.67
C ALA A 21 -17.22 -8.53 9.46
N ASP A 22 -18.38 -9.06 9.12
CA ASP A 22 -18.53 -9.92 7.95
C ASP A 22 -18.11 -9.15 6.71
N ASP A 23 -17.08 -9.68 5.99
CA ASP A 23 -16.52 -9.11 4.77
C ASP A 23 -15.94 -7.71 4.93
N ILE A 24 -15.78 -7.21 6.14
CA ILE A 24 -15.23 -5.88 6.41
C ILE A 24 -13.92 -6.00 7.17
N TYR A 25 -12.89 -5.32 6.67
CA TYR A 25 -11.52 -5.46 7.14
C TYR A 25 -10.86 -4.11 7.39
N GLU A 26 -9.89 -4.13 8.28
CA GLU A 26 -8.99 -3.01 8.50
C GLU A 26 -7.58 -3.42 8.09
N PHE A 27 -6.92 -2.55 7.33
CA PHE A 27 -5.56 -2.76 6.84
C PHE A 27 -4.61 -1.78 7.50
N ASP A 28 -3.46 -2.29 7.95
CA ASP A 28 -2.31 -1.48 8.32
C ASP A 28 -1.21 -1.81 7.34
N VAL A 29 -0.81 -0.84 6.53
CA VAL A 29 0.16 -1.05 5.46
C VAL A 29 1.39 -0.20 5.70
N THR A 30 2.55 -0.83 5.65
CA THR A 30 3.84 -0.18 5.79
C THR A 30 4.46 -0.01 4.41
N VAL A 31 4.80 1.22 4.08
CA VAL A 31 5.37 1.60 2.80
C VAL A 31 6.74 2.21 3.02
N ARG A 32 7.68 1.84 2.15
CA ARG A 32 9.00 2.49 2.08
C ARG A 32 9.13 3.20 0.76
N HIS A 33 9.43 4.48 0.83
CA HIS A 33 9.71 5.30 -0.33
C HIS A 33 10.50 6.51 0.14
N THR A 34 11.60 6.84 -0.55
CA THR A 34 12.34 8.05 -0.23
C THR A 34 11.57 9.23 -0.78
N ASP A 35 10.69 9.80 0.02
CA ASP A 35 9.90 10.95 -0.38
C ASP A 35 10.79 12.20 -0.48
N GLU A 36 10.62 12.94 -1.56
CA GLU A 36 11.45 14.11 -1.86
C GLU A 36 10.63 15.41 -1.83
N GLY A 37 9.50 15.39 -1.14
CA GLY A 37 8.60 16.53 -1.10
C GLY A 37 7.41 16.35 -2.02
N TRP A 38 6.70 17.44 -2.31
CA TRP A 38 5.41 17.37 -2.99
C TRP A 38 5.47 16.95 -4.46
N LYS A 39 6.64 16.96 -5.06
CA LYS A 39 6.80 16.55 -6.46
C LYS A 39 7.13 15.08 -6.63
N HIS A 40 7.59 14.43 -5.58
CA HIS A 40 7.94 13.03 -5.62
C HIS A 40 7.73 12.40 -4.24
N TYR A 41 6.58 11.80 -4.04
CA TYR A 41 6.26 11.11 -2.80
C TYR A 41 5.30 9.95 -3.09
N ALA A 42 5.24 9.01 -2.16
CA ALA A 42 4.24 7.94 -2.20
C ALA A 42 2.89 8.56 -1.88
N ASP A 43 1.96 8.52 -2.83
CA ASP A 43 0.69 9.26 -2.74
C ASP A 43 -0.53 8.37 -2.47
N LYS A 44 -0.38 7.07 -2.59
CA LYS A 44 -1.47 6.13 -2.28
C LYS A 44 -0.99 4.69 -2.24
N TRP A 45 -1.80 3.82 -1.65
CA TRP A 45 -1.69 2.39 -1.83
C TRP A 45 -3.07 1.78 -2.06
N ASP A 46 -3.10 0.68 -2.81
CA ASP A 46 -4.32 -0.03 -3.20
C ASP A 46 -4.35 -1.43 -2.65
N VAL A 47 -5.56 -1.90 -2.34
CA VAL A 47 -5.86 -3.30 -2.06
C VAL A 47 -6.55 -3.87 -3.29
N MET A 48 -6.01 -4.95 -3.86
CA MET A 48 -6.52 -5.52 -5.10
C MET A 48 -6.94 -6.96 -4.95
N ALA A 49 -8.00 -7.32 -5.69
CA ALA A 49 -8.38 -8.72 -5.90
C ALA A 49 -7.41 -9.39 -6.90
N PRO A 50 -7.42 -10.74 -6.98
CA PRO A 50 -6.54 -11.46 -7.90
C PRO A 50 -6.72 -11.09 -9.37
N ASP A 51 -7.91 -10.66 -9.77
CA ASP A 51 -8.18 -10.26 -11.16
C ASP A 51 -7.73 -8.84 -11.47
N GLY A 52 -7.12 -8.14 -10.49
CA GLY A 52 -6.66 -6.77 -10.65
C GLY A 52 -7.69 -5.71 -10.27
N THR A 53 -8.89 -6.11 -9.85
CA THR A 53 -9.90 -5.16 -9.38
C THR A 53 -9.40 -4.46 -8.12
N VAL A 54 -9.42 -3.14 -8.11
CA VAL A 54 -9.06 -2.36 -6.91
C VAL A 54 -10.25 -2.36 -5.97
N LEU A 55 -10.08 -2.95 -4.80
CA LEU A 55 -11.13 -3.04 -3.79
C LEU A 55 -11.16 -1.80 -2.89
N ALA A 56 -10.01 -1.20 -2.65
CA ALA A 56 -9.89 -0.01 -1.82
C ALA A 56 -8.58 0.73 -2.10
N THR A 57 -8.59 2.03 -1.84
CA THR A 57 -7.41 2.88 -1.99
C THR A 57 -7.27 3.76 -0.75
N ARG A 58 -6.06 3.82 -0.21
CA ARG A 58 -5.70 4.75 0.86
C ARG A 58 -4.91 5.90 0.25
N ILE A 59 -5.48 7.09 0.26
CA ILE A 59 -4.78 8.28 -0.20
C ILE A 59 -3.81 8.73 0.89
N LEU A 60 -2.57 8.99 0.50
CA LEU A 60 -1.52 9.51 1.37
C LEU A 60 -1.40 10.98 1.06
N ALA A 61 -1.93 11.81 1.94
CA ALA A 61 -2.24 13.20 1.62
C ALA A 61 -1.02 14.14 1.56
N HIS A 62 0.15 13.67 2.01
CA HIS A 62 1.36 14.51 2.05
C HIS A 62 2.62 13.65 2.05
N PRO A 63 3.79 14.25 1.72
CA PRO A 63 5.06 13.54 1.78
C PRO A 63 5.45 13.11 3.20
N HIS A 64 6.20 12.01 3.28
CA HIS A 64 6.74 11.49 4.53
C HIS A 64 8.27 11.51 4.44
N VAL A 65 8.85 12.70 4.41
CA VAL A 65 10.30 12.85 4.18
C VAL A 65 11.10 12.32 5.35
N ASP A 66 10.65 12.59 6.57
CA ASP A 66 11.38 12.25 7.79
C ASP A 66 10.87 10.98 8.48
N GLU A 67 9.84 10.39 7.97
CA GLU A 67 9.27 9.15 8.52
C GLU A 67 9.34 8.06 7.44
N GLN A 68 10.36 7.21 7.52
CA GLN A 68 10.49 6.10 6.58
C GLN A 68 11.05 4.87 7.30
N PRO A 69 10.47 3.70 7.11
CA PRO A 69 9.17 3.47 6.46
C PRO A 69 8.02 4.02 7.31
N PHE A 70 6.89 4.21 6.68
CA PHE A 70 5.72 4.70 7.40
C PHE A 70 4.56 3.74 7.26
N THR A 71 3.66 3.73 8.27
CA THR A 71 2.49 2.84 8.31
C THR A 71 1.23 3.68 8.37
N ARG A 72 0.27 3.33 7.54
CA ARG A 72 -1.05 3.97 7.57
C ARG A 72 -2.14 2.93 7.49
N SER A 73 -3.28 3.27 8.04
CA SER A 73 -4.42 2.36 8.18
C SER A 73 -5.56 2.75 7.27
N LEU A 74 -6.35 1.75 6.88
CA LEU A 74 -7.60 1.96 6.18
C LEU A 74 -8.63 0.97 6.73
N ALA A 75 -9.69 1.49 7.31
CA ALA A 75 -10.77 0.67 7.84
C ALA A 75 -11.93 0.60 6.85
N GLY A 76 -12.87 -0.31 7.10
CA GLY A 76 -14.08 -0.41 6.29
C GLY A 76 -13.85 -0.98 4.89
N VAL A 77 -12.78 -1.73 4.69
CA VAL A 77 -12.50 -2.34 3.40
C VAL A 77 -13.37 -3.57 3.22
N LYS A 78 -14.21 -3.56 2.18
CA LYS A 78 -15.06 -4.70 1.89
C LYS A 78 -14.33 -5.69 0.99
N ILE A 79 -14.20 -6.93 1.45
CA ILE A 79 -13.65 -8.02 0.67
C ILE A 79 -14.71 -9.11 0.56
N PRO A 80 -15.33 -9.26 -0.62
CA PRO A 80 -16.36 -10.29 -0.81
C PRO A 80 -15.87 -11.69 -0.48
N GLY A 81 -16.78 -12.53 0.00
CA GLY A 81 -16.44 -13.86 0.53
C GLY A 81 -15.76 -14.81 -0.45
N GLY A 82 -15.94 -14.61 -1.75
CA GLY A 82 -15.28 -15.44 -2.76
C GLY A 82 -13.82 -15.09 -2.98
N ILE A 83 -13.34 -13.98 -2.44
CA ILE A 83 -11.95 -13.55 -2.62
C ILE A 83 -11.11 -14.09 -1.47
N ARG A 84 -10.13 -14.95 -1.78
CA ARG A 84 -9.28 -15.59 -0.78
C ARG A 84 -7.95 -14.90 -0.58
N LYS A 85 -7.45 -14.22 -1.59
CA LYS A 85 -6.17 -13.51 -1.54
C LYS A 85 -6.36 -12.10 -2.02
N ILE A 86 -5.57 -11.19 -1.48
CA ILE A 86 -5.48 -9.82 -1.95
C ILE A 86 -4.02 -9.43 -2.07
N THR A 87 -3.76 -8.44 -2.91
CA THR A 87 -2.42 -7.87 -3.09
C THR A 87 -2.48 -6.39 -2.78
N VAL A 88 -1.50 -5.91 -2.03
CA VAL A 88 -1.34 -4.49 -1.74
C VAL A 88 -0.16 -3.96 -2.54
N ARG A 89 -0.38 -2.86 -3.23
CA ARG A 89 0.63 -2.15 -4.01
C ARG A 89 0.64 -0.68 -3.64
N ALA A 90 1.78 -0.04 -3.80
CA ALA A 90 1.94 1.39 -3.52
C ALA A 90 2.33 2.15 -4.77
N HIS A 91 2.00 3.42 -4.80
CA HIS A 91 2.16 4.30 -5.95
C HIS A 91 2.90 5.56 -5.54
N ASP A 92 3.79 6.04 -6.41
CA ASP A 92 4.37 7.37 -6.25
C ASP A 92 4.12 8.22 -7.50
N LEU A 93 4.28 9.53 -7.34
CA LEU A 93 3.91 10.49 -8.39
C LEU A 93 4.77 10.42 -9.64
N VAL A 94 5.99 9.90 -9.53
CA VAL A 94 6.95 9.89 -10.64
C VAL A 94 6.97 8.56 -11.36
N HIS A 95 7.03 7.45 -10.61
CA HIS A 95 7.25 6.12 -11.17
C HIS A 95 5.98 5.29 -11.31
N GLY A 96 4.86 5.75 -10.74
CA GLY A 96 3.64 4.95 -10.72
C GLY A 96 3.70 3.86 -9.67
N TYR A 97 3.19 2.67 -9.99
CA TYR A 97 3.15 1.58 -9.04
C TYR A 97 4.50 0.89 -8.89
N GLY A 98 4.84 0.56 -7.65
CA GLY A 98 6.05 -0.17 -7.35
C GLY A 98 5.94 -1.65 -7.68
N ASP A 99 7.09 -2.31 -7.81
CA ASP A 99 7.16 -3.73 -8.11
C ASP A 99 7.11 -4.60 -6.86
N LYS A 100 7.47 -4.04 -5.72
CA LYS A 100 7.45 -4.77 -4.46
C LYS A 100 6.09 -4.65 -3.80
N THR A 101 5.32 -5.70 -3.93
CA THR A 101 3.95 -5.80 -3.42
C THR A 101 3.88 -6.91 -2.38
N VAL A 102 2.79 -6.96 -1.64
CA VAL A 102 2.54 -8.02 -0.67
C VAL A 102 1.20 -8.66 -0.96
N THR A 103 1.20 -9.98 -1.12
CA THR A 103 -0.02 -10.76 -1.30
C THR A 103 -0.28 -11.55 -0.01
N ILE A 104 -1.48 -11.48 0.50
CA ILE A 104 -1.85 -12.19 1.72
C ILE A 104 -3.15 -12.96 1.53
N VAL A 105 -3.32 -13.98 2.37
CA VAL A 105 -4.59 -14.71 2.49
C VAL A 105 -5.52 -13.89 3.37
N VAL A 106 -6.75 -13.73 2.90
CA VAL A 106 -7.77 -12.97 3.65
C VAL A 106 -8.17 -13.78 4.89
N PRO A 107 -8.07 -13.21 6.11
CA PRO A 107 -8.51 -13.91 7.31
C PRO A 107 -10.03 -14.01 7.32
N ARG A 108 -10.56 -15.20 7.64
CA ARG A 108 -12.00 -15.44 7.65
C ARG A 108 -12.48 -15.96 9.00
#